data_4690e5bfdeba84d0d9d12e2a3b129d01
#
_entry.id   4690e5bfdeba84d0d9d12e2a3b129d01
#
_cell.length_a   1.000
_cell.length_b   1.000
_cell.length_c   1.000
_cell.angle_alpha   90.00
_cell.angle_beta   90.00
_cell.angle_gamma   90.00
#
_symmetry.space_group_name_H-M   'P 1'
#
loop_
_entity.id
_entity.type
_entity.pdbx_description
1 polymer ?
#
loop_
_entity_poly.entity_id
_entity_poly.type
_entity_poly.pdbx_seq_one_letter_code
_entity_poly.pdbx_strand_id
1 'polypeptide(L)'
;MQQNFAQKQMSKVFDGKTKIVFLGLDFTQAKFIGEEGFKDPYKLKTYYLSNWNALLEEEYAKYNLPLNSLKARHYETNTSDLMVLNDAIEDIEDAIINGSHYIDEKDVQKAVRKYKLSDNKGIGVSFVVESFNSSLEKAVVWVTFVSMSNGSLLYTERMEGKAEGFGLRNFWA
;
A
#
# COMPACT_ATOMS: atom_id res chain seq x y z
N MET A 1 -2.20 -26.09 -9.78
CA MET A 1 -3.34 -25.95 -8.84
C MET A 1 -3.44 -24.54 -8.22
N GLN A 2 -2.36 -23.91 -7.79
CA GLN A 2 -2.39 -22.55 -7.20
C GLN A 2 -2.80 -21.44 -8.17
N GLN A 3 -2.35 -21.46 -9.44
CA GLN A 3 -2.72 -20.46 -10.44
C GLN A 3 -4.23 -20.42 -10.72
N ASN A 4 -4.88 -21.59 -10.81
CA ASN A 4 -6.34 -21.65 -11.02
C ASN A 4 -7.14 -21.11 -9.81
N PHE A 5 -6.61 -21.25 -8.60
CA PHE A 5 -7.23 -20.71 -7.40
C PHE A 5 -7.11 -19.18 -7.36
N ALA A 6 -5.93 -18.63 -7.60
CA ALA A 6 -5.69 -17.20 -7.65
C ALA A 6 -6.55 -16.52 -8.74
N GLN A 7 -6.62 -17.09 -9.93
CA GLN A 7 -7.42 -16.58 -11.04
C GLN A 7 -8.93 -16.60 -10.73
N LYS A 8 -9.42 -17.65 -10.04
CA LYS A 8 -10.81 -17.74 -9.58
C LYS A 8 -11.12 -16.73 -8.47
N GLN A 9 -10.16 -16.44 -7.59
CA GLN A 9 -10.32 -15.42 -6.57
C GLN A 9 -10.28 -14.00 -7.16
N MET A 10 -9.39 -13.75 -8.13
CA MET A 10 -9.35 -12.46 -8.83
C MET A 10 -10.62 -12.16 -9.60
N SER A 11 -11.31 -13.14 -10.17
CA SER A 11 -12.61 -12.91 -10.81
C SER A 11 -13.66 -12.35 -9.85
N LYS A 12 -13.52 -12.61 -8.53
CA LYS A 12 -14.42 -12.07 -7.50
C LYS A 12 -14.19 -10.58 -7.23
N VAL A 13 -13.01 -10.04 -7.52
CA VAL A 13 -12.73 -8.61 -7.39
C VAL A 13 -13.68 -7.79 -8.28
N PHE A 14 -14.02 -8.34 -9.44
CA PHE A 14 -14.83 -7.68 -10.47
C PHE A 14 -16.29 -8.16 -10.51
N ASP A 15 -16.72 -9.04 -9.62
CA ASP A 15 -18.09 -9.58 -9.60
C ASP A 15 -19.13 -8.61 -9.03
N GLY A 16 -18.69 -7.51 -8.44
CA GLY A 16 -19.53 -6.50 -7.81
C GLY A 16 -20.28 -6.99 -6.55
N LYS A 17 -20.04 -8.21 -6.09
CA LYS A 17 -20.71 -8.84 -4.93
C LYS A 17 -19.77 -9.06 -3.77
N THR A 18 -18.51 -9.35 -4.06
CA THR A 18 -17.49 -9.59 -3.04
C THR A 18 -17.16 -8.29 -2.33
N LYS A 19 -17.10 -8.33 -1.00
CA LYS A 19 -16.64 -7.20 -0.17
C LYS A 19 -15.17 -6.91 -0.49
N ILE A 20 -14.87 -5.66 -0.80
CA ILE A 20 -13.52 -5.15 -0.98
C ILE A 20 -13.18 -4.29 0.23
N VAL A 21 -12.05 -4.56 0.86
CA VAL A 21 -11.53 -3.79 1.99
C VAL A 21 -10.23 -3.12 1.56
N PHE A 22 -10.21 -1.80 1.51
CA PHE A 22 -8.97 -1.07 1.30
C PHE A 22 -8.18 -1.00 2.62
N LEU A 23 -6.97 -1.53 2.61
CA LEU A 23 -6.14 -1.69 3.80
C LEU A 23 -5.12 -0.56 3.97
N GLY A 24 -4.92 0.27 2.95
CA GLY A 24 -3.98 1.39 2.99
C GLY A 24 -2.60 1.08 2.40
N LEU A 25 -1.64 1.90 2.82
CA LEU A 25 -0.23 1.87 2.42
C LEU A 25 0.58 1.06 3.44
N ASP A 26 1.36 0.12 2.95
CA ASP A 26 2.34 -0.63 3.73
C ASP A 26 3.74 -0.10 3.42
N PHE A 27 4.39 0.51 4.41
CA PHE A 27 5.74 1.07 4.31
C PHE A 27 6.82 0.13 4.82
N THR A 28 6.50 -1.11 5.21
CA THR A 28 7.46 -2.04 5.81
C THR A 28 8.61 -2.46 4.87
N GLN A 29 8.45 -2.23 3.57
CA GLN A 29 9.48 -2.49 2.55
C GLN A 29 9.99 -1.20 1.89
N ALA A 30 9.45 -0.05 2.29
CA ALA A 30 9.70 1.21 1.62
C ALA A 30 11.13 1.70 1.78
N LYS A 31 11.67 2.30 0.71
CA LYS A 31 12.83 3.18 0.78
C LYS A 31 12.46 4.58 0.30
N PHE A 32 13.00 5.56 1.01
CA PHE A 32 12.85 6.97 0.72
C PHE A 32 14.14 7.45 0.08
N ILE A 33 14.11 7.70 -1.23
CA ILE A 33 15.30 7.94 -2.04
C ILE A 33 15.52 9.44 -2.24
N GLY A 34 16.73 9.89 -1.92
CA GLY A 34 17.13 11.29 -1.97
C GLY A 34 17.01 11.97 -0.60
N GLU A 35 18.09 11.93 0.19
CA GLU A 35 18.17 12.50 1.56
C GLU A 35 17.69 13.94 1.64
N GLU A 36 17.99 14.75 0.63
CA GLU A 36 17.55 16.14 0.55
C GLU A 36 16.03 16.33 0.63
N GLY A 37 15.26 15.36 0.13
CA GLY A 37 13.80 15.37 0.21
C GLY A 37 13.25 14.82 1.53
N PHE A 38 14.03 14.01 2.25
CA PHE A 38 13.60 13.30 3.47
C PHE A 38 14.50 13.62 4.66
N LYS A 39 14.82 14.91 4.86
CA LYS A 39 15.78 15.43 5.86
C LYS A 39 15.40 15.14 7.32
N ASP A 40 14.14 14.89 7.60
CA ASP A 40 13.64 14.71 8.95
C ASP A 40 13.04 13.30 9.11
N PRO A 41 13.87 12.29 9.47
CA PRO A 41 13.41 10.91 9.67
C PRO A 41 12.33 10.80 10.76
N TYR A 42 12.48 11.57 11.82
CA TYR A 42 11.51 11.57 12.91
C TYR A 42 10.13 12.03 12.40
N LYS A 43 10.07 13.13 11.67
CA LYS A 43 8.83 13.63 11.07
C LYS A 43 8.30 12.68 10.00
N LEU A 44 9.17 12.04 9.22
CA LEU A 44 8.77 11.02 8.26
C LEU A 44 7.98 9.92 8.96
N LYS A 45 8.52 9.34 10.03
CA LYS A 45 7.89 8.27 10.79
C LYS A 45 6.62 8.73 11.51
N THR A 46 6.71 9.80 12.32
CA THR A 46 5.66 10.16 13.27
C THR A 46 4.52 10.97 12.65
N TYR A 47 4.73 11.51 11.46
CA TYR A 47 3.74 12.38 10.81
C TYR A 47 3.37 11.88 9.42
N TYR A 48 4.33 11.69 8.50
CA TYR A 48 3.99 11.43 7.11
C TYR A 48 3.43 10.03 6.87
N LEU A 49 3.99 8.98 7.47
CA LEU A 49 3.51 7.61 7.24
C LEU A 49 2.04 7.45 7.65
N SER A 50 1.66 8.00 8.82
CA SER A 50 0.27 7.97 9.29
C SER A 50 -0.63 8.88 8.44
N ASN A 51 -0.17 10.10 8.11
CA ASN A 51 -0.99 11.05 7.37
C ASN A 51 -1.24 10.62 5.92
N TRP A 52 -0.32 9.92 5.27
CA TRP A 52 -0.59 9.37 3.94
C TRP A 52 -1.71 8.33 3.97
N ASN A 53 -1.81 7.51 5.02
CA ASN A 53 -2.94 6.61 5.20
C ASN A 53 -4.23 7.37 5.54
N ALA A 54 -4.16 8.34 6.45
CA ALA A 54 -5.31 9.18 6.82
C ALA A 54 -5.87 9.97 5.63
N LEU A 55 -4.99 10.48 4.75
CA LEU A 55 -5.40 11.20 3.54
C LEU A 55 -6.31 10.37 2.62
N LEU A 56 -6.04 9.07 2.52
CA LEU A 56 -6.85 8.16 1.71
C LEU A 56 -8.26 7.95 2.28
N GLU A 57 -8.41 8.09 3.60
CA GLU A 57 -9.70 8.04 4.27
C GLU A 57 -10.44 9.38 4.22
N GLU A 58 -9.73 10.48 4.47
CA GLU A 58 -10.30 11.83 4.51
C GLU A 58 -10.72 12.33 3.12
N GLU A 59 -9.91 12.09 2.10
CA GLU A 59 -10.20 12.46 0.72
C GLU A 59 -10.86 11.30 -0.06
N TYR A 60 -11.72 10.56 0.61
CA TYR A 60 -12.40 9.37 0.08
C TYR A 60 -13.02 9.57 -1.31
N ALA A 61 -13.64 10.71 -1.58
CA ALA A 61 -14.26 10.98 -2.89
C ALA A 61 -13.24 11.03 -4.03
N LYS A 62 -12.02 11.50 -3.75
CA LYS A 62 -10.92 11.57 -4.72
C LYS A 62 -10.23 10.21 -4.89
N TYR A 63 -10.00 9.51 -3.77
CA TYR A 63 -9.23 8.25 -3.74
C TYR A 63 -10.12 7.01 -3.71
N ASN A 64 -11.37 7.11 -4.11
CA ASN A 64 -12.31 5.98 -4.14
C ASN A 64 -11.97 5.00 -5.28
N LEU A 65 -10.77 4.44 -5.20
CA LEU A 65 -10.24 3.49 -6.17
C LEU A 65 -11.14 2.28 -6.42
N PRO A 66 -11.70 1.63 -5.37
CA PRO A 66 -12.49 0.44 -5.56
C PRO A 66 -13.86 0.68 -6.20
N LEU A 67 -14.51 1.80 -5.89
CA LEU A 67 -15.79 2.14 -6.53
C LEU A 67 -15.59 2.47 -8.01
N ASN A 68 -14.60 3.27 -8.31
CA ASN A 68 -14.38 3.77 -9.66
C ASN A 68 -13.74 2.71 -10.57
N SER A 69 -12.76 1.94 -10.05
CA SER A 69 -11.98 1.00 -10.85
C SER A 69 -12.50 -0.43 -10.76
N LEU A 70 -12.98 -0.88 -9.60
CA LEU A 70 -13.40 -2.27 -9.38
C LEU A 70 -14.92 -2.46 -9.43
N LYS A 71 -15.70 -1.37 -9.56
CA LYS A 71 -17.19 -1.40 -9.54
C LYS A 71 -17.75 -2.13 -8.32
N ALA A 72 -16.99 -2.13 -7.20
CA ALA A 72 -17.36 -2.82 -5.98
C ALA A 72 -18.59 -2.16 -5.36
N ARG A 73 -19.63 -2.96 -5.10
CA ARG A 73 -20.86 -2.49 -4.43
C ARG A 73 -20.73 -2.49 -2.90
N HIS A 74 -19.83 -3.32 -2.40
CA HIS A 74 -19.52 -3.46 -0.98
C HIS A 74 -18.06 -3.12 -0.77
N TYR A 75 -17.81 -1.91 -0.34
CA TYR A 75 -16.49 -1.36 -0.13
C TYR A 75 -16.35 -0.78 1.28
N GLU A 76 -15.20 -0.97 1.86
CA GLU A 76 -14.86 -0.46 3.18
C GLU A 76 -13.38 -0.07 3.19
N THR A 77 -13.05 0.97 3.94
CA THR A 77 -11.65 1.33 4.25
C THR A 77 -11.36 0.94 5.69
N ASN A 78 -10.28 0.22 5.90
CA ASN A 78 -9.76 -0.14 7.22
C ASN A 78 -8.24 -0.17 7.16
N THR A 79 -7.62 0.95 7.46
CA THR A 79 -6.16 1.12 7.43
C THR A 79 -5.49 0.73 8.74
N SER A 80 -6.25 0.47 9.80
CA SER A 80 -5.75 0.27 11.16
C SER A 80 -4.72 -0.85 11.27
N ASP A 81 -4.93 -1.98 10.59
CA ASP A 81 -4.01 -3.12 10.64
C ASP A 81 -2.63 -2.79 10.06
N LEU A 82 -2.59 -2.00 8.96
CA LEU A 82 -1.33 -1.55 8.35
C LEU A 82 -0.70 -0.38 9.09
N MET A 83 -1.49 0.49 9.70
CA MET A 83 -0.95 1.56 10.55
C MET A 83 -0.14 0.97 11.71
N VAL A 84 -0.64 -0.09 12.37
CA VAL A 84 0.12 -0.78 13.44
C VAL A 84 1.45 -1.33 12.93
N LEU A 85 1.47 -1.89 11.71
CA LEU A 85 2.73 -2.39 11.10
C LEU A 85 3.69 -1.26 10.75
N ASN A 86 3.18 -0.16 10.24
CA ASN A 86 3.99 1.01 9.90
C ASN A 86 4.57 1.67 11.15
N ASP A 87 3.81 1.75 12.23
CA ASP A 87 4.27 2.30 13.52
C ASP A 87 5.38 1.44 14.14
N ALA A 88 5.38 0.14 13.87
CA ALA A 88 6.39 -0.80 14.33
C ALA A 88 7.73 -0.74 13.55
N ILE A 89 7.84 0.10 12.52
CA ILE A 89 9.11 0.33 11.82
C ILE A 89 10.06 1.04 12.80
N GLU A 90 11.13 0.37 13.22
CA GLU A 90 12.06 0.91 14.23
C GLU A 90 13.07 1.88 13.60
N ASP A 91 13.79 1.43 12.57
CA ASP A 91 14.95 2.13 11.99
C ASP A 91 14.54 2.88 10.70
N ILE A 92 13.74 3.92 10.84
CA ILE A 92 13.29 4.72 9.68
C ILE A 92 14.47 5.43 8.97
N GLU A 93 15.54 5.72 9.69
CA GLU A 93 16.76 6.32 9.13
C GLU A 93 17.38 5.41 8.08
N ASP A 94 17.41 4.09 8.32
CA ASP A 94 17.90 3.09 7.38
C ASP A 94 17.01 2.96 6.12
N ALA A 95 15.82 3.47 6.19
CA ALA A 95 14.92 3.51 5.04
C ALA A 95 15.20 4.70 4.11
N ILE A 96 15.99 5.70 4.55
CA ILE A 96 16.37 6.86 3.74
C ILE A 96 17.71 6.56 3.06
N ILE A 97 17.74 6.59 1.74
CA ILE A 97 18.93 6.20 0.96
C ILE A 97 19.14 7.13 -0.24
N ASN A 98 20.36 7.14 -0.77
CA ASN A 98 20.72 7.84 -2.01
C ASN A 98 20.93 6.90 -3.22
N GLY A 99 20.52 5.64 -3.10
CA GLY A 99 20.69 4.64 -4.15
C GLY A 99 19.39 4.20 -4.80
N SER A 100 19.47 3.18 -5.62
CA SER A 100 18.30 2.49 -6.14
C SER A 100 17.79 1.45 -5.15
N HIS A 101 16.48 1.23 -5.16
CA HIS A 101 15.83 0.17 -4.39
C HIS A 101 14.85 -0.58 -5.28
N TYR A 102 14.78 -1.86 -5.10
CA TYR A 102 13.87 -2.75 -5.82
C TYR A 102 13.44 -3.89 -4.90
N ILE A 103 12.18 -4.21 -4.91
CA ILE A 103 11.63 -5.41 -4.28
C ILE A 103 10.99 -6.30 -5.36
N ASP A 104 10.87 -7.58 -5.09
CA ASP A 104 10.19 -8.53 -5.97
C ASP A 104 8.87 -9.04 -5.34
N GLU A 105 8.13 -9.85 -6.08
CA GLU A 105 6.88 -10.44 -5.61
C GLU A 105 7.06 -11.28 -4.33
N LYS A 106 8.24 -11.89 -4.11
CA LYS A 106 8.51 -12.65 -2.90
C LYS A 106 8.63 -11.75 -1.68
N ASP A 107 9.17 -10.55 -1.86
CA ASP A 107 9.26 -9.56 -0.79
C ASP A 107 7.88 -9.01 -0.45
N VAL A 108 7.05 -8.73 -1.47
CA VAL A 108 5.63 -8.40 -1.28
C VAL A 108 4.90 -9.51 -0.52
N GLN A 109 5.12 -10.78 -0.90
CA GLN A 109 4.52 -11.90 -0.19
C GLN A 109 4.97 -11.99 1.28
N LYS A 110 6.23 -11.68 1.57
CA LYS A 110 6.73 -11.62 2.96
C LYS A 110 6.07 -10.49 3.75
N ALA A 111 5.86 -9.33 3.13
CA ALA A 111 5.17 -8.21 3.76
C ALA A 111 3.72 -8.59 4.11
N VAL A 112 2.97 -9.11 3.13
CA VAL A 112 1.58 -9.53 3.30
C VAL A 112 1.40 -10.58 4.41
N ARG A 113 2.35 -11.50 4.59
CA ARG A 113 2.30 -12.51 5.66
C ARG A 113 2.33 -11.93 7.07
N LYS A 114 2.75 -10.69 7.23
CA LYS A 114 2.77 -9.98 8.52
C LYS A 114 1.43 -9.33 8.86
N TYR A 115 0.50 -9.26 7.90
CA TYR A 115 -0.80 -8.63 8.11
C TYR A 115 -1.62 -9.42 9.14
N LYS A 116 -2.08 -8.73 10.17
CA LYS A 116 -2.98 -9.26 11.19
C LYS A 116 -4.39 -8.74 10.89
N LEU A 117 -5.01 -9.30 9.85
CA LEU A 117 -6.28 -8.82 9.36
C LEU A 117 -7.39 -9.03 10.40
N SER A 118 -7.98 -7.94 10.84
CA SER A 118 -9.06 -7.92 11.85
C SER A 118 -10.40 -8.40 11.27
N ASP A 119 -10.62 -8.14 9.97
CA ASP A 119 -11.78 -8.67 9.23
C ASP A 119 -11.38 -9.93 8.47
N ASN A 120 -12.24 -10.93 8.46
CA ASN A 120 -11.99 -12.23 7.84
C ASN A 120 -12.84 -12.49 6.58
N LYS A 121 -13.48 -11.47 6.02
CA LYS A 121 -14.36 -11.59 4.85
C LYS A 121 -13.97 -10.65 3.74
N GLY A 122 -13.95 -11.20 2.52
CA GLY A 122 -13.74 -10.42 1.31
C GLY A 122 -12.30 -10.47 0.81
N ILE A 123 -11.97 -9.47 0.03
CA ILE A 123 -10.64 -9.27 -0.57
C ILE A 123 -10.09 -7.94 -0.05
N GLY A 124 -8.92 -7.99 0.56
CA GLY A 124 -8.17 -6.81 0.95
C GLY A 124 -7.38 -6.26 -0.23
N VAL A 125 -7.28 -4.94 -0.33
CA VAL A 125 -6.42 -4.24 -1.28
C VAL A 125 -5.46 -3.37 -0.49
N SER A 126 -4.17 -3.59 -0.66
CA SER A 126 -3.11 -2.78 -0.07
C SER A 126 -2.13 -2.30 -1.12
N PHE A 127 -1.43 -1.22 -0.82
CA PHE A 127 -0.33 -0.74 -1.63
C PHE A 127 0.97 -0.92 -0.83
N VAL A 128 1.74 -1.96 -1.17
CA VAL A 128 3.08 -2.15 -0.61
C VAL A 128 4.01 -1.16 -1.30
N VAL A 129 4.49 -0.20 -0.54
CA VAL A 129 5.37 0.86 -1.07
C VAL A 129 6.76 0.30 -1.24
N GLU A 130 7.27 0.34 -2.48
CA GLU A 130 8.66 0.02 -2.79
C GLU A 130 9.55 1.23 -2.54
N SER A 131 9.22 2.38 -3.13
CA SER A 131 10.02 3.58 -2.93
C SER A 131 9.26 4.87 -3.24
N PHE A 132 9.64 5.92 -2.52
CA PHE A 132 9.37 7.31 -2.88
C PHE A 132 10.72 7.99 -3.20
N ASN A 133 10.87 8.53 -4.40
CA ASN A 133 12.10 9.15 -4.88
C ASN A 133 11.89 10.65 -5.07
N SER A 134 12.47 11.45 -4.19
CA SER A 134 12.32 12.91 -4.22
C SER A 134 13.03 13.57 -5.40
N SER A 135 14.15 13.00 -5.85
CA SER A 135 14.93 13.55 -6.97
C SER A 135 14.27 13.32 -8.32
N LEU A 136 13.53 12.20 -8.45
CA LEU A 136 12.81 11.84 -9.68
C LEU A 136 11.31 12.19 -9.60
N GLU A 137 10.85 12.69 -8.45
CA GLU A 137 9.43 12.93 -8.17
C GLU A 137 8.57 11.72 -8.51
N LYS A 138 8.99 10.52 -8.06
CA LYS A 138 8.43 9.24 -8.47
C LYS A 138 8.08 8.39 -7.27
N ALA A 139 6.91 7.78 -7.30
CA ALA A 139 6.49 6.74 -6.40
C ALA A 139 6.46 5.38 -7.12
N VAL A 140 6.87 4.33 -6.43
CA VAL A 140 6.75 2.94 -6.89
C VAL A 140 6.03 2.15 -5.82
N VAL A 141 4.94 1.51 -6.21
CA VAL A 141 4.08 0.74 -5.33
C VAL A 141 3.69 -0.59 -5.96
N TRP A 142 3.42 -1.58 -5.13
CA TRP A 142 2.81 -2.84 -5.53
C TRP A 142 1.36 -2.87 -5.11
N VAL A 143 0.45 -2.77 -6.09
CA VAL A 143 -0.98 -2.95 -5.86
C VAL A 143 -1.23 -4.41 -5.56
N THR A 144 -1.73 -4.70 -4.37
CA THR A 144 -1.72 -6.04 -3.82
C THR A 144 -3.11 -6.46 -3.36
N PHE A 145 -3.57 -7.61 -3.81
CA PHE A 145 -4.84 -8.21 -3.44
C PHE A 145 -4.60 -9.40 -2.52
N VAL A 146 -5.25 -9.40 -1.37
CA VAL A 146 -5.10 -10.43 -0.35
C VAL A 146 -6.44 -11.03 0.04
N SER A 147 -6.45 -12.32 0.37
CA SER A 147 -7.61 -12.96 0.94
C SER A 147 -7.76 -12.54 2.40
N MET A 148 -8.85 -11.87 2.76
CA MET A 148 -9.11 -11.48 4.15
C MET A 148 -9.30 -12.67 5.07
N SER A 149 -9.68 -13.84 4.55
CA SER A 149 -9.97 -15.02 5.36
C SER A 149 -8.71 -15.76 5.86
N ASN A 150 -7.58 -15.61 5.17
CA ASN A 150 -6.35 -16.35 5.50
C ASN A 150 -5.06 -15.58 5.25
N GLY A 151 -5.14 -14.31 4.87
CA GLY A 151 -3.97 -13.46 4.61
C GLY A 151 -3.12 -13.90 3.40
N SER A 152 -3.64 -14.76 2.52
CA SER A 152 -2.86 -15.18 1.35
C SER A 152 -2.84 -14.12 0.26
N LEU A 153 -1.67 -13.92 -0.35
CA LEU A 153 -1.53 -13.10 -1.54
C LEU A 153 -2.31 -13.73 -2.69
N LEU A 154 -3.22 -12.99 -3.31
CA LEU A 154 -4.03 -13.43 -4.45
C LEU A 154 -3.44 -12.94 -5.77
N TYR A 155 -3.01 -11.70 -5.80
CA TYR A 155 -2.41 -11.04 -6.96
C TYR A 155 -1.62 -9.81 -6.50
N THR A 156 -0.58 -9.47 -7.23
CA THR A 156 0.14 -8.22 -7.03
C THR A 156 0.70 -7.73 -8.36
N GLU A 157 0.79 -6.41 -8.52
CA GLU A 157 1.32 -5.77 -9.71
C GLU A 157 2.11 -4.52 -9.32
N ARG A 158 3.31 -4.41 -9.87
CA ARG A 158 4.18 -3.27 -9.67
C ARG A 158 3.74 -2.11 -10.54
N MET A 159 3.48 -0.98 -9.93
CA MET A 159 3.09 0.25 -10.59
C MET A 159 4.01 1.39 -10.19
N GLU A 160 4.20 2.33 -11.09
CA GLU A 160 4.93 3.55 -10.84
C GLU A 160 4.15 4.76 -11.29
N GLY A 161 4.21 5.81 -10.49
CA GLY A 161 3.55 7.09 -10.75
C GLY A 161 4.51 8.23 -10.52
N LYS A 162 4.25 9.34 -11.20
CA LYS A 162 4.95 10.59 -10.95
C LYS A 162 4.19 11.38 -9.88
N ALA A 163 4.92 11.89 -8.88
CA ALA A 163 4.33 12.80 -7.91
C ALA A 163 4.00 14.14 -8.58
N GLU A 164 2.79 14.64 -8.38
CA GLU A 164 2.37 15.95 -8.90
C GLU A 164 2.30 16.97 -7.76
N GLY A 165 2.94 18.14 -7.97
CA GLY A 165 2.95 19.25 -7.00
C GLY A 165 4.19 19.32 -6.11
N PHE A 166 4.11 20.08 -5.01
CA PHE A 166 5.25 20.35 -4.12
C PHE A 166 5.12 19.66 -2.76
N GLY A 167 6.23 19.09 -2.29
CA GLY A 167 6.37 18.53 -0.95
C GLY A 167 5.97 17.06 -0.83
N LEU A 168 6.29 16.49 0.32
CA LEU A 168 6.16 15.05 0.58
C LEU A 168 4.71 14.52 0.51
N ARG A 169 3.71 15.38 0.77
CA ARG A 169 2.31 15.00 0.63
C ARG A 169 1.98 14.47 -0.78
N ASN A 170 2.63 15.03 -1.78
CA ASN A 170 2.30 14.78 -3.18
C ASN A 170 2.85 13.46 -3.74
N PHE A 171 3.62 12.70 -2.97
CA PHE A 171 3.99 11.34 -3.36
C PHE A 171 2.78 10.41 -3.45
N TRP A 172 1.67 10.81 -2.87
CA TRP A 172 0.45 10.03 -2.93
C TRP A 172 -0.73 10.81 -3.54
N ALA A 173 -0.68 12.12 -3.65
CA ALA A 173 -1.80 12.95 -4.13
C ALA A 173 -1.92 12.97 -5.70
#